data_0d4e0302ea92ab2913e14df1195289bf
#
_entry.id   0d4e0302ea92ab2913e14df1195289bf
#
_cell.length_a   1.000
_cell.length_b   1.000
_cell.length_c   1.000
_cell.angle_alpha   90.00
_cell.angle_beta   90.00
_cell.angle_gamma   90.00
#
_symmetry.space_group_name_H-M   'P 1'
#
loop_
_entity.id
_entity.type
_entity.pdbx_description
1 polymer ?
#
loop_
_entity_poly.entity_id
_entity_poly.type
_entity_poly.pdbx_seq_one_letter_code
_entity_poly.pdbx_strand_id
1 'polypeptide(L)'
;MSFLKKYQEDFAVYDSMEKDFIDEAPIWELLNKHENPTREEVKAVLQKAETCVRLDPEEMAILIQNKDEELLEEMFTLARTLKEEVYGDRIVFFAPLYISDECANNCKYCGFRCSNHSMKRKTLTMQEIEDEVKVMISEGQKRTVLVYGESPNTEVDFMVETVKKVYSVKSEHGEIRRANINCAPLRVDELKKLKEVGIGTFQVFQETYHRPTYEEVHPQNTIKGHYRWRLYSMDRAQEAGVDDVGLGVLFGLYDWRYDLMALMYHTIHLEETFNGVGPHTISFPRIMPATDTPYSLNPDYAVSDADFKKLVAILRLSIPYTGLICTAREPDAVRKEVLKFGVSQIDAGTRIGVGSYSKSKQANAMPDAEQFTIGDSRTLDDVVAEICRMGAIPSFCTACYRAGRTGEKFMKVAKSKFVHNFCIPNAIFTFKEYLLDYASDEVKELGEKVLADHIAQFEGDEVYDIIMEKLAKIEAGERDLRL
;
A
#
# COMPACT_ATOMS: atom_id res chain seq x y z
N MET A 1 -30.94 -4.61 -15.12
CA MET A 1 -30.50 -5.73 -14.28
C MET A 1 -29.88 -5.15 -13.02
N SER A 2 -30.05 -5.76 -11.84
CA SER A 2 -29.32 -5.26 -10.68
C SER A 2 -27.81 -5.48 -10.90
N PHE A 3 -26.97 -4.57 -10.44
CA PHE A 3 -25.50 -4.61 -10.57
C PHE A 3 -24.91 -5.93 -10.03
N LEU A 4 -25.48 -6.48 -8.97
CA LEU A 4 -25.13 -7.80 -8.44
C LEU A 4 -25.29 -8.93 -9.46
N LYS A 5 -26.28 -8.87 -10.36
CA LYS A 5 -26.54 -9.92 -11.35
C LYS A 5 -25.42 -10.03 -12.38
N LYS A 6 -24.61 -9.01 -12.56
CA LYS A 6 -23.45 -9.01 -13.47
C LYS A 6 -22.47 -10.14 -13.18
N TYR A 7 -22.25 -10.45 -11.91
CA TYR A 7 -21.23 -11.41 -11.44
C TYR A 7 -21.79 -12.73 -10.90
N GLN A 8 -23.08 -13.02 -11.09
CA GLN A 8 -23.70 -14.24 -10.51
C GLN A 8 -23.08 -15.55 -11.02
N GLU A 9 -22.72 -15.60 -12.29
CA GLU A 9 -22.07 -16.79 -12.85
C GLU A 9 -20.66 -16.96 -12.31
N ASP A 10 -19.92 -15.85 -12.15
CA ASP A 10 -18.58 -15.84 -11.55
C ASP A 10 -18.63 -16.30 -10.10
N PHE A 11 -19.58 -15.79 -9.31
CA PHE A 11 -19.75 -16.20 -7.91
C PHE A 11 -20.00 -17.69 -7.78
N ALA A 12 -20.85 -18.26 -8.64
CA ALA A 12 -21.17 -19.69 -8.63
C ALA A 12 -19.93 -20.57 -8.88
N VAL A 13 -18.99 -20.11 -9.72
CA VAL A 13 -17.72 -20.82 -9.95
C VAL A 13 -16.91 -20.88 -8.66
N TYR A 14 -16.69 -19.75 -8.00
CA TYR A 14 -15.89 -19.70 -6.78
C TYR A 14 -16.59 -20.36 -5.59
N ASP A 15 -17.91 -20.21 -5.45
CA ASP A 15 -18.70 -20.82 -4.38
C ASP A 15 -18.75 -22.35 -4.48
N SER A 16 -18.56 -22.91 -5.69
CA SER A 16 -18.54 -24.37 -5.91
C SER A 16 -17.20 -25.03 -5.51
N MET A 17 -16.16 -24.28 -5.21
CA MET A 17 -14.87 -24.84 -4.78
C MET A 17 -15.01 -25.54 -3.42
N GLU A 18 -14.44 -26.75 -3.32
CA GLU A 18 -14.48 -27.51 -2.06
C GLU A 18 -13.65 -26.86 -0.93
N LYS A 19 -12.47 -26.34 -1.29
CA LYS A 19 -11.53 -25.73 -0.35
C LYS A 19 -10.95 -24.44 -0.91
N ASP A 20 -10.54 -23.57 -0.02
CA ASP A 20 -9.71 -22.39 -0.29
C ASP A 20 -8.26 -22.69 0.14
N PHE A 21 -7.35 -21.80 -0.21
CA PHE A 21 -5.97 -21.83 0.30
C PHE A 21 -5.86 -21.26 1.73
N ILE A 22 -6.92 -20.70 2.29
CA ILE A 22 -7.02 -20.30 3.69
C ILE A 22 -7.82 -21.35 4.45
N ASP A 23 -7.15 -22.05 5.36
CA ASP A 23 -7.76 -23.02 6.28
C ASP A 23 -7.60 -22.52 7.72
N GLU A 24 -8.72 -22.39 8.42
CA GLU A 24 -8.75 -21.83 9.77
C GLU A 24 -8.05 -22.74 10.79
N ALA A 25 -8.24 -24.07 10.68
CA ALA A 25 -7.73 -25.01 11.68
C ALA A 25 -6.21 -25.02 11.77
N PRO A 26 -5.43 -25.16 10.68
CA PRO A 26 -3.97 -25.11 10.73
C PRO A 26 -3.42 -23.78 11.28
N ILE A 27 -4.08 -22.65 11.02
CA ILE A 27 -3.66 -21.36 11.55
C ILE A 27 -3.73 -21.34 13.07
N TRP A 28 -4.87 -21.77 13.64
CA TRP A 28 -5.03 -21.83 15.09
C TRP A 28 -4.18 -22.93 15.73
N GLU A 29 -3.99 -24.06 15.06
CA GLU A 29 -3.08 -25.12 15.53
C GLU A 29 -1.66 -24.60 15.73
N LEU A 30 -1.11 -23.84 14.75
CA LEU A 30 0.23 -23.24 14.86
C LEU A 30 0.30 -22.17 15.94
N LEU A 31 -0.68 -21.25 16.00
CA LEU A 31 -0.73 -20.22 17.04
C LEU A 31 -0.81 -20.83 18.45
N ASN A 32 -1.63 -21.87 18.64
CA ASN A 32 -1.79 -22.54 19.93
C ASN A 32 -0.55 -23.38 20.29
N LYS A 33 0.05 -24.07 19.31
CA LYS A 33 1.27 -24.86 19.52
C LYS A 33 2.40 -23.99 20.08
N HIS A 34 2.51 -22.75 19.60
CA HIS A 34 3.56 -21.82 19.98
C HIS A 34 3.08 -20.70 20.92
N GLU A 35 2.02 -20.93 21.71
CA GLU A 35 1.46 -19.89 22.62
C GLU A 35 2.51 -19.28 23.56
N ASN A 36 3.53 -20.03 23.95
CA ASN A 36 4.63 -19.59 24.80
C ASN A 36 5.96 -20.12 24.23
N PRO A 37 6.47 -19.51 23.14
CA PRO A 37 7.71 -19.96 22.53
C PRO A 37 8.90 -19.72 23.47
N THR A 38 9.88 -20.61 23.42
CA THR A 38 11.13 -20.45 24.15
C THR A 38 11.99 -19.36 23.51
N ARG A 39 12.93 -18.78 24.28
CA ARG A 39 13.89 -17.81 23.73
C ARG A 39 14.74 -18.40 22.60
N GLU A 40 15.07 -19.69 22.72
CA GLU A 40 15.85 -20.44 21.73
C GLU A 40 15.09 -20.56 20.40
N GLU A 41 13.80 -20.88 20.43
CA GLU A 41 12.95 -20.93 19.22
C GLU A 41 12.88 -19.57 18.54
N VAL A 42 12.60 -18.50 19.29
CA VAL A 42 12.54 -17.14 18.72
C VAL A 42 13.89 -16.76 18.12
N LYS A 43 15.01 -16.99 18.80
CA LYS A 43 16.36 -16.69 18.27
C LYS A 43 16.71 -17.49 17.03
N ALA A 44 16.31 -18.75 16.95
CA ALA A 44 16.50 -19.55 15.74
C ALA A 44 15.74 -18.96 14.52
N VAL A 45 14.51 -18.48 14.76
CA VAL A 45 13.73 -17.81 13.70
C VAL A 45 14.39 -16.49 13.29
N LEU A 46 14.86 -15.68 14.26
CA LEU A 46 15.55 -14.41 13.94
C LEU A 46 16.83 -14.68 13.14
N GLN A 47 17.62 -15.68 13.51
CA GLN A 47 18.82 -16.08 12.76
C GLN A 47 18.48 -16.48 11.31
N LYS A 48 17.36 -17.19 11.09
CA LYS A 48 16.91 -17.50 9.73
C LYS A 48 16.47 -16.25 8.99
N ALA A 49 15.73 -15.34 9.65
CA ALA A 49 15.28 -14.08 9.04
C ALA A 49 16.45 -13.20 8.54
N GLU A 50 17.63 -13.22 9.22
CA GLU A 50 18.84 -12.52 8.77
C GLU A 50 19.26 -12.89 7.33
N THR A 51 18.92 -14.09 6.88
CA THR A 51 19.19 -14.52 5.50
C THR A 51 18.31 -13.86 4.45
N CYS A 52 17.34 -13.04 4.87
CA CYS A 52 16.37 -12.34 4.01
C CYS A 52 15.50 -13.28 3.15
N VAL A 53 15.28 -14.51 3.62
CA VAL A 53 14.37 -15.48 3.00
C VAL A 53 13.01 -15.39 3.66
N ARG A 54 11.93 -15.64 2.90
CA ARG A 54 10.58 -15.71 3.48
C ARG A 54 10.55 -16.80 4.58
N LEU A 55 10.04 -16.45 5.73
CA LEU A 55 9.76 -17.40 6.80
C LEU A 55 8.61 -18.34 6.41
N ASP A 56 8.50 -19.47 7.07
CA ASP A 56 7.33 -20.31 6.94
C ASP A 56 6.23 -19.94 7.98
N PRO A 57 5.02 -20.51 7.88
CA PRO A 57 3.93 -20.19 8.78
C PRO A 57 4.22 -20.54 10.26
N GLU A 58 4.97 -21.62 10.55
CA GLU A 58 5.31 -21.98 11.91
C GLU A 58 6.28 -20.98 12.53
N GLU A 59 7.27 -20.54 11.79
CA GLU A 59 8.22 -19.52 12.22
C GLU A 59 7.53 -18.17 12.46
N MET A 60 6.58 -17.82 11.62
CA MET A 60 5.79 -16.60 11.83
C MET A 60 4.93 -16.70 13.10
N ALA A 61 4.33 -17.86 13.38
CA ALA A 61 3.55 -18.08 14.59
C ALA A 61 4.42 -17.92 15.86
N ILE A 62 5.66 -18.39 15.84
CA ILE A 62 6.64 -18.18 16.93
C ILE A 62 6.88 -16.69 17.17
N LEU A 63 7.11 -15.89 16.14
CA LEU A 63 7.30 -14.44 16.28
C LEU A 63 6.03 -13.73 16.79
N ILE A 64 4.86 -14.14 16.30
CA ILE A 64 3.56 -13.61 16.74
C ILE A 64 3.36 -13.83 18.24
N GLN A 65 3.68 -15.02 18.72
CA GLN A 65 3.45 -15.42 20.11
C GLN A 65 4.58 -15.00 21.07
N ASN A 66 5.69 -14.46 20.57
CA ASN A 66 6.76 -13.94 21.44
C ASN A 66 6.22 -12.83 22.36
N LYS A 67 6.46 -12.98 23.68
CA LYS A 67 6.09 -12.02 24.74
C LYS A 67 7.32 -11.45 25.45
N ASP A 68 8.52 -11.90 25.10
CA ASP A 68 9.77 -11.44 25.68
C ASP A 68 10.15 -10.07 25.11
N GLU A 69 10.25 -9.06 25.98
CA GLU A 69 10.50 -7.66 25.59
C GLU A 69 11.91 -7.48 24.97
N GLU A 70 12.94 -8.17 25.47
CA GLU A 70 14.28 -8.09 24.87
C GLU A 70 14.28 -8.66 23.44
N LEU A 71 13.63 -9.80 23.24
CA LEU A 71 13.52 -10.40 21.91
C LEU A 71 12.64 -9.54 20.99
N LEU A 72 11.66 -8.82 21.52
CA LEU A 72 10.87 -7.89 20.71
C LEU A 72 11.75 -6.72 20.21
N GLU A 73 12.65 -6.21 21.02
CA GLU A 73 13.63 -5.17 20.61
C GLU A 73 14.64 -5.73 19.58
N GLU A 74 15.07 -7.01 19.75
CA GLU A 74 15.87 -7.70 18.71
C GLU A 74 15.09 -7.80 17.39
N MET A 75 13.80 -8.12 17.43
CA MET A 75 12.93 -8.15 16.25
C MET A 75 12.87 -6.78 15.55
N PHE A 76 12.67 -5.68 16.28
CA PHE A 76 12.66 -4.33 15.70
C PHE A 76 14.01 -3.98 15.06
N THR A 77 15.10 -4.32 15.74
CA THR A 77 16.46 -4.06 15.24
C THR A 77 16.72 -4.83 13.94
N LEU A 78 16.41 -6.14 13.93
CA LEU A 78 16.59 -6.94 12.73
C LEU A 78 15.67 -6.52 11.59
N ALA A 79 14.42 -6.18 11.87
CA ALA A 79 13.48 -5.69 10.86
C ALA A 79 14.00 -4.40 10.19
N ARG A 80 14.65 -3.51 10.97
CA ARG A 80 15.34 -2.33 10.45
C ARG A 80 16.48 -2.71 9.52
N THR A 81 17.36 -3.59 9.96
CA THR A 81 18.49 -4.07 9.15
C THR A 81 18.02 -4.65 7.82
N LEU A 82 17.01 -5.54 7.84
CA LEU A 82 16.46 -6.12 6.62
C LEU A 82 15.82 -5.09 5.68
N LYS A 83 15.12 -4.10 6.24
CA LYS A 83 14.58 -3.00 5.43
C LYS A 83 15.70 -2.23 4.73
N GLU A 84 16.77 -1.90 5.46
CA GLU A 84 17.93 -1.17 4.95
C GLU A 84 18.66 -1.99 3.88
N GLU A 85 18.86 -3.28 4.10
CA GLU A 85 19.51 -4.18 3.14
C GLU A 85 18.73 -4.37 1.83
N VAL A 86 17.39 -4.48 1.91
CA VAL A 86 16.55 -4.69 0.72
C VAL A 86 16.28 -3.38 -0.01
N TYR A 87 15.82 -2.36 0.71
CA TYR A 87 15.29 -1.14 0.10
C TYR A 87 16.16 0.11 0.29
N GLY A 88 17.16 0.04 1.15
CA GLY A 88 17.89 1.23 1.63
C GLY A 88 17.01 2.10 2.53
N ASP A 89 17.51 3.28 2.86
CA ASP A 89 16.80 4.27 3.70
C ASP A 89 15.76 5.09 2.94
N ARG A 90 15.37 4.66 1.71
CA ARG A 90 14.37 5.38 0.95
C ARG A 90 12.94 5.13 1.44
N ILE A 91 12.13 6.17 1.43
CA ILE A 91 10.69 6.08 1.67
C ILE A 91 9.95 6.56 0.42
N VAL A 92 9.11 5.70 -0.14
CA VAL A 92 8.33 6.02 -1.35
C VAL A 92 7.05 6.74 -0.98
N PHE A 93 6.78 7.86 -1.66
CA PHE A 93 5.59 8.67 -1.48
C PHE A 93 4.55 8.43 -2.55
N PHE A 94 3.28 8.49 -2.15
CA PHE A 94 2.12 8.55 -3.01
C PHE A 94 1.00 9.34 -2.33
N ALA A 95 -0.08 9.62 -3.05
CA ALA A 95 -1.30 10.15 -2.46
C ALA A 95 -2.53 9.48 -3.08
N PRO A 96 -3.60 9.21 -2.30
CA PRO A 96 -4.84 8.68 -2.83
C PRO A 96 -5.62 9.78 -3.57
N LEU A 97 -6.27 9.40 -4.66
CA LEU A 97 -7.26 10.22 -5.35
C LEU A 97 -8.60 9.49 -5.36
N TYR A 98 -9.55 9.98 -4.58
CA TYR A 98 -10.88 9.42 -4.48
C TYR A 98 -11.72 9.84 -5.67
N ILE A 99 -12.01 8.89 -6.56
CA ILE A 99 -12.77 9.12 -7.80
C ILE A 99 -14.26 9.04 -7.54
N SER A 100 -14.68 8.11 -6.67
CA SER A 100 -16.10 7.92 -6.35
C SER A 100 -16.29 7.36 -4.95
N ASP A 101 -17.27 7.90 -4.23
CA ASP A 101 -17.82 7.36 -2.98
C ASP A 101 -19.16 6.64 -3.17
N GLU A 102 -19.66 6.56 -4.42
CA GLU A 102 -20.81 5.76 -4.76
C GLU A 102 -20.47 4.27 -4.63
N CYS A 103 -21.13 3.59 -3.70
CA CYS A 103 -20.87 2.17 -3.43
C CYS A 103 -22.19 1.42 -3.25
N ALA A 104 -22.33 0.28 -3.91
CA ALA A 104 -23.48 -0.62 -3.79
C ALA A 104 -23.37 -1.58 -2.59
N ASN A 105 -22.20 -1.66 -1.95
CA ASN A 105 -21.95 -2.51 -0.80
C ASN A 105 -22.40 -1.85 0.51
N ASN A 106 -22.59 -2.69 1.53
CA ASN A 106 -23.06 -2.24 2.84
C ASN A 106 -22.15 -2.72 3.99
N CYS A 107 -20.83 -2.53 3.80
CA CYS A 107 -19.82 -2.94 4.78
C CYS A 107 -20.01 -2.19 6.11
N LYS A 108 -20.13 -2.90 7.23
CA LYS A 108 -20.45 -2.33 8.55
C LYS A 108 -19.46 -1.28 9.05
N TYR A 109 -18.20 -1.33 8.59
CA TYR A 109 -17.09 -0.47 9.04
C TYR A 109 -16.79 0.73 8.10
N CYS A 110 -17.46 0.84 6.95
CA CYS A 110 -17.10 1.79 5.91
C CYS A 110 -18.09 2.95 5.80
N GLY A 111 -17.59 4.19 5.80
CA GLY A 111 -18.42 5.37 5.60
C GLY A 111 -19.15 5.39 4.25
N PHE A 112 -18.59 4.72 3.23
CA PHE A 112 -19.20 4.63 1.89
C PHE A 112 -20.30 3.56 1.76
N ARG A 113 -20.67 2.85 2.84
CA ARG A 113 -21.75 1.86 2.76
C ARG A 113 -23.04 2.49 2.22
N CYS A 114 -23.78 1.75 1.41
CA CYS A 114 -24.98 2.26 0.73
C CYS A 114 -26.09 2.70 1.68
N SER A 115 -26.14 2.14 2.91
CA SER A 115 -27.10 2.54 3.95
C SER A 115 -26.71 3.81 4.72
N ASN A 116 -25.54 4.38 4.49
CA ASN A 116 -25.17 5.67 5.06
C ASN A 116 -25.76 6.81 4.22
N HIS A 117 -26.89 7.38 4.68
CA HIS A 117 -27.62 8.43 3.98
C HIS A 117 -27.18 9.86 4.37
N SER A 118 -26.26 10.01 5.34
CA SER A 118 -25.73 11.32 5.73
C SER A 118 -24.74 11.89 4.72
N MET A 119 -24.16 11.01 3.88
CA MET A 119 -23.19 11.42 2.85
C MET A 119 -23.86 11.73 1.52
N LYS A 120 -23.49 12.87 0.92
CA LYS A 120 -23.80 13.17 -0.48
C LYS A 120 -22.83 12.40 -1.38
N ARG A 121 -23.34 11.46 -2.14
CA ARG A 121 -22.57 10.61 -3.03
C ARG A 121 -22.16 11.36 -4.30
N LYS A 122 -20.95 11.06 -4.75
CA LYS A 122 -20.41 11.68 -5.95
C LYS A 122 -19.43 10.75 -6.68
N THR A 123 -19.54 10.76 -8.01
CA THR A 123 -18.49 10.27 -8.92
C THR A 123 -17.94 11.48 -9.66
N LEU A 124 -16.63 11.65 -9.70
CA LEU A 124 -15.99 12.77 -10.39
C LEU A 124 -16.19 12.66 -11.91
N THR A 125 -16.47 13.77 -12.54
CA THR A 125 -16.39 13.92 -14.00
C THR A 125 -14.92 13.96 -14.45
N MET A 126 -14.66 13.71 -15.74
CA MET A 126 -13.29 13.78 -16.30
C MET A 126 -12.67 15.18 -16.12
N GLN A 127 -13.47 16.26 -16.10
CA GLN A 127 -12.96 17.61 -15.84
C GLN A 127 -12.57 17.78 -14.37
N GLU A 128 -13.37 17.29 -13.44
CA GLU A 128 -13.05 17.34 -12.02
C GLU A 128 -11.82 16.50 -11.69
N ILE A 129 -11.65 15.32 -12.33
CA ILE A 129 -10.43 14.52 -12.22
C ILE A 129 -9.20 15.31 -12.68
N GLU A 130 -9.31 16.02 -13.80
CA GLU A 130 -8.24 16.89 -14.29
C GLU A 130 -7.89 17.99 -13.27
N ASP A 131 -8.90 18.61 -12.67
CA ASP A 131 -8.70 19.69 -11.69
C ASP A 131 -8.04 19.16 -10.40
N GLU A 132 -8.46 17.98 -9.90
CA GLU A 132 -7.82 17.32 -8.76
C GLU A 132 -6.35 16.96 -9.05
N VAL A 133 -6.09 16.37 -10.22
CA VAL A 133 -4.73 15.98 -10.64
C VAL A 133 -3.81 17.19 -10.78
N LYS A 134 -4.30 18.33 -11.30
CA LYS A 134 -3.53 19.58 -11.36
C LYS A 134 -3.10 20.05 -9.98
N VAL A 135 -3.97 19.95 -8.97
CA VAL A 135 -3.61 20.28 -7.58
C VAL A 135 -2.56 19.34 -7.05
N MET A 136 -2.73 18.02 -7.23
CA MET A 136 -1.75 17.02 -6.79
C MET A 136 -0.36 17.26 -7.42
N ILE A 137 -0.32 17.53 -8.73
CA ILE A 137 0.94 17.85 -9.44
C ILE A 137 1.57 19.12 -8.86
N SER A 138 0.78 20.16 -8.58
CA SER A 138 1.28 21.44 -8.03
C SER A 138 1.84 21.29 -6.60
N GLU A 139 1.48 20.23 -5.88
CA GLU A 139 2.02 19.87 -4.57
C GLU A 139 3.24 18.91 -4.65
N GLY A 140 3.63 18.51 -5.87
CA GLY A 140 4.81 17.65 -6.09
C GLY A 140 4.50 16.15 -6.20
N GLN A 141 3.24 15.73 -6.15
CA GLN A 141 2.88 14.32 -6.30
C GLN A 141 3.23 13.79 -7.70
N LYS A 142 3.82 12.61 -7.75
CA LYS A 142 4.16 11.88 -8.99
C LYS A 142 3.50 10.50 -9.07
N ARG A 143 2.96 10.03 -7.95
CA ARG A 143 2.29 8.72 -7.82
C ARG A 143 0.95 8.92 -7.14
N THR A 144 -0.07 8.25 -7.66
CA THR A 144 -1.42 8.26 -7.04
C THR A 144 -1.98 6.85 -6.91
N VAL A 145 -2.89 6.67 -5.97
CA VAL A 145 -3.77 5.51 -5.88
C VAL A 145 -5.19 5.99 -6.17
N LEU A 146 -5.76 5.53 -7.27
CA LEU A 146 -7.14 5.86 -7.65
C LEU A 146 -8.09 4.96 -6.86
N VAL A 147 -8.99 5.56 -6.11
CA VAL A 147 -9.91 4.86 -5.20
C VAL A 147 -11.34 4.98 -5.70
N TYR A 148 -12.01 3.84 -5.83
CA TYR A 148 -13.37 3.75 -6.35
C TYR A 148 -14.29 3.02 -5.36
N GLY A 149 -15.44 3.60 -5.07
CA GLY A 149 -16.58 2.84 -4.57
C GLY A 149 -17.08 1.86 -5.64
N GLU A 150 -17.57 0.70 -5.24
CA GLU A 150 -18.08 -0.32 -6.17
C GLU A 150 -19.52 0.01 -6.58
N SER A 151 -19.70 0.52 -7.80
CA SER A 151 -21.00 0.96 -8.31
C SER A 151 -21.12 0.76 -9.83
N PRO A 152 -22.33 0.79 -10.39
CA PRO A 152 -22.52 0.79 -11.86
C PRO A 152 -21.85 1.97 -12.57
N ASN A 153 -21.57 3.06 -11.86
CA ASN A 153 -20.93 4.26 -12.42
C ASN A 153 -19.40 4.16 -12.44
N THR A 154 -18.84 3.13 -11.81
CA THR A 154 -17.39 2.92 -11.68
C THR A 154 -16.95 1.59 -12.27
N GLU A 155 -17.59 1.17 -13.36
CA GLU A 155 -17.17 -0.03 -14.12
C GLU A 155 -15.82 0.19 -14.81
N VAL A 156 -15.22 -0.91 -15.27
CA VAL A 156 -13.84 -0.93 -15.80
C VAL A 156 -13.61 0.07 -16.94
N ASP A 157 -14.57 0.31 -17.81
CA ASP A 157 -14.39 1.25 -18.92
C ASP A 157 -14.26 2.69 -18.41
N PHE A 158 -15.01 3.07 -17.36
CA PHE A 158 -14.83 4.35 -16.68
C PHE A 158 -13.46 4.43 -15.97
N MET A 159 -13.01 3.32 -15.34
CA MET A 159 -11.67 3.27 -14.72
C MET A 159 -10.57 3.49 -15.77
N VAL A 160 -10.68 2.87 -16.94
CA VAL A 160 -9.75 3.05 -18.06
C VAL A 160 -9.70 4.51 -18.51
N GLU A 161 -10.85 5.15 -18.70
CA GLU A 161 -10.92 6.57 -19.07
C GLU A 161 -10.35 7.48 -17.96
N THR A 162 -10.57 7.14 -16.69
CA THR A 162 -9.97 7.84 -15.55
C THR A 162 -8.44 7.77 -15.59
N VAL A 163 -7.87 6.57 -15.81
CA VAL A 163 -6.41 6.40 -15.88
C VAL A 163 -5.83 7.18 -17.06
N LYS A 164 -6.47 7.13 -18.25
CA LYS A 164 -6.07 7.93 -19.41
C LYS A 164 -6.10 9.43 -19.10
N LYS A 165 -7.16 9.89 -18.43
CA LYS A 165 -7.29 11.29 -18.02
C LYS A 165 -6.16 11.68 -17.07
N VAL A 166 -5.89 10.90 -16.04
CA VAL A 166 -4.81 11.16 -15.06
C VAL A 166 -3.45 11.29 -15.77
N TYR A 167 -3.12 10.38 -16.68
CA TYR A 167 -1.85 10.42 -17.42
C TYR A 167 -1.78 11.52 -18.49
N SER A 168 -2.93 12.03 -18.95
CA SER A 168 -2.98 13.11 -19.94
C SER A 168 -2.73 14.50 -19.35
N VAL A 169 -2.92 14.65 -18.03
CA VAL A 169 -2.77 15.95 -17.35
C VAL A 169 -1.30 16.28 -17.21
N LYS A 170 -0.90 17.38 -17.79
CA LYS A 170 0.47 17.92 -17.73
C LYS A 170 0.41 19.39 -17.32
N SER A 171 1.41 19.82 -16.57
CA SER A 171 1.61 21.20 -16.18
C SER A 171 3.09 21.56 -16.25
N GLU A 172 3.41 22.84 -16.06
CA GLU A 172 4.80 23.31 -15.92
C GLU A 172 5.53 22.59 -14.75
N HIS A 173 4.79 22.09 -13.76
CA HIS A 173 5.31 21.34 -12.62
C HIS A 173 5.38 19.83 -12.85
N GLY A 174 5.10 19.34 -14.06
CA GLY A 174 5.21 17.91 -14.42
C GLY A 174 3.89 17.18 -14.55
N GLU A 175 3.87 15.91 -14.17
CA GLU A 175 2.77 14.99 -14.41
C GLU A 175 2.70 13.89 -13.34
N ILE A 176 1.55 13.22 -13.22
CA ILE A 176 1.45 11.94 -12.52
C ILE A 176 2.12 10.86 -13.40
N ARG A 177 3.16 10.23 -12.87
CA ARG A 177 3.96 9.22 -13.58
C ARG A 177 3.49 7.80 -13.34
N ARG A 178 2.67 7.58 -12.29
CA ARG A 178 2.12 6.26 -11.95
C ARG A 178 0.79 6.36 -11.21
N ALA A 179 -0.22 5.65 -11.74
CA ALA A 179 -1.53 5.49 -11.14
C ALA A 179 -1.75 4.02 -10.75
N ASN A 180 -1.79 3.76 -9.44
CA ASN A 180 -2.23 2.49 -8.87
C ASN A 180 -3.75 2.49 -8.77
N ILE A 181 -4.37 1.31 -8.70
CA ILE A 181 -5.82 1.16 -8.59
C ILE A 181 -6.19 0.42 -7.31
N ASN A 182 -7.06 1.03 -6.52
CA ASN A 182 -7.76 0.40 -5.42
C ASN A 182 -9.26 0.42 -5.74
N CYS A 183 -9.79 -0.74 -6.10
CA CYS A 183 -11.20 -0.90 -6.47
C CYS A 183 -11.72 -2.27 -6.00
N ALA A 184 -12.93 -2.62 -6.42
CA ALA A 184 -13.49 -3.95 -6.21
C ALA A 184 -12.79 -5.01 -7.07
N PRO A 185 -12.92 -6.30 -6.74
CA PRO A 185 -12.48 -7.40 -7.59
C PRO A 185 -13.11 -7.34 -8.98
N LEU A 186 -12.30 -7.62 -10.00
CA LEU A 186 -12.67 -7.58 -11.41
C LEU A 186 -12.47 -8.95 -12.07
N ARG A 187 -13.07 -9.15 -13.24
CA ARG A 187 -12.85 -10.30 -14.12
C ARG A 187 -11.50 -10.19 -14.83
N VAL A 188 -11.01 -11.30 -15.34
CA VAL A 188 -9.74 -11.36 -16.09
C VAL A 188 -9.77 -10.47 -17.35
N ASP A 189 -10.86 -10.43 -18.09
CA ASP A 189 -11.00 -9.57 -19.27
C ASP A 189 -11.07 -8.08 -18.92
N GLU A 190 -11.69 -7.72 -17.80
CA GLU A 190 -11.70 -6.36 -17.26
C GLU A 190 -10.30 -5.92 -16.79
N LEU A 191 -9.57 -6.81 -16.11
CA LEU A 191 -8.19 -6.58 -15.68
C LEU A 191 -7.21 -6.43 -16.84
N LYS A 192 -7.42 -7.16 -17.98
CA LYS A 192 -6.65 -6.95 -19.21
C LYS A 192 -6.77 -5.53 -19.74
N LYS A 193 -7.96 -4.92 -19.70
CA LYS A 193 -8.16 -3.52 -20.09
C LYS A 193 -7.36 -2.56 -19.19
N LEU A 194 -7.33 -2.82 -17.88
CA LEU A 194 -6.52 -2.02 -16.94
C LEU A 194 -5.02 -2.19 -17.17
N LYS A 195 -4.57 -3.40 -17.50
CA LYS A 195 -3.18 -3.64 -17.90
C LYS A 195 -2.80 -2.87 -19.16
N GLU A 196 -3.65 -2.91 -20.18
CA GLU A 196 -3.42 -2.23 -21.47
C GLU A 196 -3.28 -0.71 -21.30
N VAL A 197 -4.07 -0.09 -20.43
CA VAL A 197 -3.95 1.35 -20.15
C VAL A 197 -2.72 1.68 -19.30
N GLY A 198 -2.03 0.69 -18.76
CA GLY A 198 -0.77 0.84 -18.04
C GLY A 198 -0.92 1.25 -16.58
N ILE A 199 -1.82 0.63 -15.84
CA ILE A 199 -1.92 0.83 -14.40
C ILE A 199 -0.65 0.42 -13.66
N GLY A 200 -0.49 0.93 -12.45
CA GLY A 200 0.47 0.47 -11.46
C GLY A 200 0.04 -0.80 -10.74
N THR A 201 0.21 -0.78 -9.44
CA THR A 201 -0.24 -1.86 -8.57
C THR A 201 -1.77 -1.93 -8.58
N PHE A 202 -2.30 -3.13 -8.77
CA PHE A 202 -3.71 -3.43 -8.52
C PHE A 202 -3.87 -3.87 -7.08
N GLN A 203 -4.68 -3.17 -6.31
CA GLN A 203 -4.84 -3.40 -4.87
C GLN A 203 -6.28 -3.75 -4.53
N VAL A 204 -6.48 -4.90 -3.90
CA VAL A 204 -7.75 -5.28 -3.28
C VAL A 204 -7.45 -5.87 -1.90
N PHE A 205 -8.00 -5.27 -0.86
CA PHE A 205 -7.84 -5.79 0.49
C PHE A 205 -8.86 -6.91 0.75
N GLN A 206 -8.41 -8.02 1.33
CA GLN A 206 -9.34 -9.05 1.80
C GLN A 206 -10.18 -8.55 2.97
N GLU A 207 -9.70 -7.54 3.66
CA GLU A 207 -10.22 -6.92 4.87
C GLU A 207 -10.00 -7.80 6.11
N THR A 208 -10.59 -8.98 6.17
CA THR A 208 -10.27 -10.07 7.10
C THR A 208 -10.35 -11.41 6.36
N TYR A 209 -9.49 -12.32 6.72
CA TYR A 209 -9.50 -13.70 6.20
C TYR A 209 -10.39 -14.62 7.02
N HIS A 210 -10.81 -14.22 8.24
CA HIS A 210 -11.72 -15.01 9.06
C HIS A 210 -13.12 -14.98 8.44
N ARG A 211 -13.51 -16.09 7.83
CA ARG A 211 -14.71 -16.17 7.02
C ARG A 211 -16.00 -15.80 7.76
N PRO A 212 -16.25 -16.29 9.01
CA PRO A 212 -17.44 -15.89 9.75
C PRO A 212 -17.53 -14.37 9.99
N THR A 213 -16.42 -13.72 10.38
CA THR A 213 -16.37 -12.27 10.54
C THR A 213 -16.55 -11.56 9.20
N TYR A 214 -15.94 -12.06 8.13
CA TYR A 214 -16.10 -11.49 6.79
C TYR A 214 -17.58 -11.47 6.37
N GLU A 215 -18.29 -12.58 6.54
CA GLU A 215 -19.73 -12.72 6.23
C GLU A 215 -20.61 -11.84 7.12
N GLU A 216 -20.20 -11.63 8.37
CA GLU A 216 -20.88 -10.73 9.30
C GLU A 216 -20.79 -9.27 8.88
N VAL A 217 -19.59 -8.79 8.50
CA VAL A 217 -19.36 -7.37 8.20
C VAL A 217 -19.64 -6.99 6.74
N HIS A 218 -19.78 -7.99 5.85
CA HIS A 218 -20.15 -7.82 4.43
C HIS A 218 -21.45 -8.57 4.12
N PRO A 219 -22.61 -7.87 4.07
CA PRO A 219 -23.89 -8.52 3.81
C PRO A 219 -23.90 -9.33 2.52
N GLN A 220 -24.42 -10.56 2.60
CA GLN A 220 -24.44 -11.55 1.51
C GLN A 220 -25.23 -11.11 0.26
N ASN A 221 -26.12 -10.14 0.39
CA ASN A 221 -26.86 -9.55 -0.71
C ASN A 221 -26.11 -8.43 -1.45
N THR A 222 -24.80 -8.30 -1.22
CA THR A 222 -23.93 -7.36 -1.89
C THR A 222 -22.80 -8.09 -2.64
N ILE A 223 -22.15 -7.43 -3.60
CA ILE A 223 -21.03 -8.02 -4.35
C ILE A 223 -19.88 -8.37 -3.40
N LYS A 224 -19.56 -7.47 -2.48
CA LYS A 224 -18.48 -7.69 -1.50
C LYS A 224 -18.81 -8.81 -0.48
N GLY A 225 -20.07 -9.24 -0.35
CA GLY A 225 -20.47 -10.37 0.46
C GLY A 225 -19.92 -11.73 -0.02
N HIS A 226 -19.47 -11.82 -1.28
CA HIS A 226 -18.91 -13.05 -1.84
C HIS A 226 -17.42 -13.20 -1.49
N TYR A 227 -17.12 -13.92 -0.40
CA TYR A 227 -15.79 -14.09 0.18
C TYR A 227 -14.76 -14.56 -0.83
N ARG A 228 -15.00 -15.66 -1.53
CA ARG A 228 -14.06 -16.27 -2.48
C ARG A 228 -13.83 -15.43 -3.72
N TRP A 229 -14.86 -14.76 -4.22
CA TRP A 229 -14.71 -13.79 -5.31
C TRP A 229 -13.65 -12.74 -4.99
N ARG A 230 -13.62 -12.29 -3.74
CA ARG A 230 -12.63 -11.32 -3.27
C ARG A 230 -11.27 -11.97 -3.01
N LEU A 231 -11.25 -13.15 -2.37
CA LEU A 231 -10.03 -13.88 -2.02
C LEU A 231 -9.16 -14.16 -3.25
N TYR A 232 -9.74 -14.61 -4.35
CA TYR A 232 -9.05 -14.92 -5.61
C TYR A 232 -8.91 -13.71 -6.55
N SER A 233 -9.00 -12.49 -6.05
CA SER A 233 -8.88 -11.28 -6.87
C SER A 233 -7.47 -11.10 -7.45
N MET A 234 -6.43 -11.44 -6.69
CA MET A 234 -5.04 -11.32 -7.13
C MET A 234 -4.66 -12.41 -8.13
N ASP A 235 -5.25 -13.60 -8.03
CA ASP A 235 -5.10 -14.66 -9.02
C ASP A 235 -5.58 -14.18 -10.40
N ARG A 236 -6.80 -13.64 -10.47
CA ARG A 236 -7.33 -13.07 -11.70
C ARG A 236 -6.49 -11.91 -12.24
N ALA A 237 -5.91 -11.10 -11.37
CA ALA A 237 -5.03 -10.02 -11.79
C ALA A 237 -3.76 -10.56 -12.44
N GLN A 238 -3.11 -11.55 -11.84
CA GLN A 238 -1.91 -12.16 -12.39
C GLN A 238 -2.22 -12.98 -13.66
N GLU A 239 -3.35 -13.68 -13.73
CA GLU A 239 -3.85 -14.33 -14.96
C GLU A 239 -4.06 -13.33 -16.10
N ALA A 240 -4.55 -12.13 -15.80
CA ALA A 240 -4.67 -11.05 -16.76
C ALA A 240 -3.31 -10.44 -17.16
N GLY A 241 -2.23 -10.85 -16.48
CA GLY A 241 -0.87 -10.36 -16.63
C GLY A 241 -0.60 -9.05 -15.92
N VAL A 242 -1.45 -8.65 -14.95
CA VAL A 242 -1.13 -7.58 -13.97
C VAL A 242 -0.27 -8.24 -12.91
N ASP A 243 1.03 -8.15 -13.07
CA ASP A 243 2.04 -8.80 -12.23
C ASP A 243 2.51 -7.96 -11.02
N ASP A 244 1.91 -6.81 -10.82
CA ASP A 244 2.13 -5.92 -9.68
C ASP A 244 0.84 -5.84 -8.86
N VAL A 245 0.73 -6.70 -7.86
CA VAL A 245 -0.45 -6.85 -7.01
C VAL A 245 -0.17 -6.44 -5.57
N GLY A 246 -1.19 -5.89 -4.90
CA GLY A 246 -1.11 -5.45 -3.51
C GLY A 246 -2.16 -6.10 -2.64
N LEU A 247 -1.72 -6.81 -1.60
CA LEU A 247 -2.57 -7.37 -0.57
C LEU A 247 -2.87 -6.34 0.53
N GLY A 248 -3.92 -6.59 1.31
CA GLY A 248 -4.19 -5.81 2.49
C GLY A 248 -5.21 -6.45 3.43
N VAL A 249 -5.08 -6.08 4.69
CA VAL A 249 -5.98 -6.44 5.79
C VAL A 249 -6.36 -5.16 6.52
N LEU A 250 -7.63 -5.05 6.89
CA LEU A 250 -8.12 -4.01 7.79
C LEU A 250 -8.11 -4.58 9.23
N PHE A 251 -7.00 -4.38 9.92
CA PHE A 251 -6.81 -4.89 11.27
C PHE A 251 -7.77 -4.25 12.28
N GLY A 252 -8.37 -5.10 13.11
CA GLY A 252 -9.41 -4.73 14.06
C GLY A 252 -10.79 -5.29 13.72
N LEU A 253 -10.96 -5.97 12.58
CA LEU A 253 -12.17 -6.72 12.24
C LEU A 253 -12.20 -8.06 12.97
N TYR A 254 -11.07 -8.74 13.05
CA TYR A 254 -10.87 -9.99 13.78
C TYR A 254 -9.52 -10.00 14.49
N ASP A 255 -9.15 -11.13 15.13
CA ASP A 255 -7.86 -11.32 15.80
C ASP A 255 -6.71 -11.07 14.81
N TRP A 256 -5.87 -10.08 15.11
CA TRP A 256 -4.79 -9.67 14.22
C TRP A 256 -3.76 -10.79 13.96
N ARG A 257 -3.60 -11.71 14.92
CA ARG A 257 -2.68 -12.84 14.79
C ARG A 257 -3.15 -13.80 13.71
N TYR A 258 -4.45 -14.08 13.71
CA TYR A 258 -5.09 -14.90 12.67
C TYR A 258 -4.97 -14.26 11.30
N ASP A 259 -5.36 -12.99 11.17
CA ASP A 259 -5.33 -12.30 9.89
C ASP A 259 -3.90 -12.12 9.34
N LEU A 260 -2.92 -11.98 10.23
CA LEU A 260 -1.50 -11.90 9.86
C LEU A 260 -0.98 -13.25 9.33
N MET A 261 -1.32 -14.36 10.00
CA MET A 261 -1.03 -15.72 9.52
C MET A 261 -1.70 -16.00 8.17
N ALA A 262 -2.96 -15.66 8.03
CA ALA A 262 -3.70 -15.87 6.79
C ALA A 262 -3.13 -15.04 5.62
N LEU A 263 -2.64 -13.82 5.88
CA LEU A 263 -1.92 -13.01 4.91
C LEU A 263 -0.62 -13.70 4.43
N MET A 264 0.09 -14.40 5.33
CA MET A 264 1.23 -15.24 4.95
C MET A 264 0.81 -16.38 4.03
N TYR A 265 -0.26 -17.09 4.34
CA TYR A 265 -0.78 -18.16 3.46
C TYR A 265 -1.20 -17.62 2.09
N HIS A 266 -1.80 -16.42 2.03
CA HIS A 266 -2.12 -15.79 0.75
C HIS A 266 -0.84 -15.44 -0.05
N THR A 267 0.20 -14.96 0.63
CA THR A 267 1.51 -14.71 0.00
C THR A 267 2.10 -15.99 -0.58
N ILE A 268 2.08 -17.08 0.20
CA ILE A 268 2.57 -18.41 -0.22
C ILE A 268 1.79 -18.90 -1.44
N HIS A 269 0.44 -18.83 -1.39
CA HIS A 269 -0.42 -19.22 -2.51
C HIS A 269 -0.05 -18.51 -3.81
N LEU A 270 0.14 -17.19 -3.76
CA LEU A 270 0.52 -16.43 -4.96
C LEU A 270 1.91 -16.83 -5.47
N GLU A 271 2.89 -17.01 -4.58
CA GLU A 271 4.24 -17.44 -4.98
C GLU A 271 4.25 -18.83 -5.62
N GLU A 272 3.50 -19.78 -5.06
CA GLU A 272 3.41 -21.16 -5.57
C GLU A 272 2.66 -21.20 -6.91
N THR A 273 1.60 -20.40 -7.05
CA THR A 273 0.76 -20.38 -8.26
C THR A 273 1.43 -19.63 -9.42
N PHE A 274 2.20 -18.56 -9.13
CA PHE A 274 2.71 -17.62 -10.13
C PHE A 274 4.24 -17.52 -10.17
N ASN A 275 4.94 -18.65 -10.22
CA ASN A 275 6.39 -18.73 -10.43
C ASN A 275 7.22 -17.90 -9.46
N GLY A 276 6.82 -17.85 -8.18
CA GLY A 276 7.51 -17.09 -7.14
C GLY A 276 7.15 -15.60 -7.11
N VAL A 277 6.11 -15.18 -7.84
CA VAL A 277 5.60 -13.81 -7.83
C VAL A 277 4.58 -13.65 -6.72
N GLY A 278 5.03 -13.20 -5.56
CA GLY A 278 4.19 -12.82 -4.43
C GLY A 278 3.69 -11.36 -4.54
N PRO A 279 3.08 -10.82 -3.48
CA PRO A 279 2.58 -9.45 -3.46
C PRO A 279 3.74 -8.45 -3.54
N HIS A 280 3.63 -7.48 -4.45
CA HIS A 280 4.56 -6.35 -4.54
C HIS A 280 4.46 -5.45 -3.32
N THR A 281 3.24 -5.26 -2.81
CA THR A 281 2.98 -4.47 -1.62
C THR A 281 1.99 -5.14 -0.68
N ILE A 282 2.15 -4.86 0.61
CA ILE A 282 1.19 -5.21 1.66
C ILE A 282 0.80 -3.95 2.40
N SER A 283 -0.51 -3.72 2.52
CA SER A 283 -1.10 -2.66 3.34
C SER A 283 -1.77 -3.26 4.57
N PHE A 284 -1.58 -2.63 5.72
CA PHE A 284 -2.03 -3.15 7.01
C PHE A 284 -2.70 -2.06 7.87
N PRO A 285 -3.68 -1.30 7.32
CA PRO A 285 -4.36 -0.28 8.09
C PRO A 285 -5.16 -0.86 9.26
N ARG A 286 -5.25 -0.10 10.34
CA ARG A 286 -6.21 -0.37 11.43
C ARG A 286 -7.57 0.26 11.11
N ILE A 287 -8.61 -0.29 11.75
CA ILE A 287 -9.95 0.28 11.68
C ILE A 287 -9.95 1.66 12.32
N MET A 288 -10.53 2.64 11.63
CA MET A 288 -10.65 4.02 12.12
C MET A 288 -12.12 4.45 12.15
N PRO A 289 -12.49 5.36 13.06
CA PRO A 289 -13.85 5.90 13.10
C PRO A 289 -14.29 6.44 11.74
N ALA A 290 -15.54 6.17 11.37
CA ALA A 290 -16.16 6.70 10.17
C ALA A 290 -17.54 7.28 10.49
N THR A 291 -17.96 8.34 9.80
CA THR A 291 -19.22 9.04 10.02
C THR A 291 -20.42 8.08 9.91
N ASP A 292 -21.32 8.14 10.89
CA ASP A 292 -22.50 7.29 11.01
C ASP A 292 -22.24 5.77 10.91
N THR A 293 -21.06 5.34 11.33
CA THR A 293 -20.61 3.96 11.26
C THR A 293 -20.29 3.43 12.66
N PRO A 294 -21.32 3.03 13.46
CA PRO A 294 -21.13 2.62 14.87
C PRO A 294 -20.11 1.49 15.07
N TYR A 295 -20.05 0.54 14.11
CA TYR A 295 -19.10 -0.58 14.16
C TYR A 295 -17.62 -0.11 14.24
N SER A 296 -17.28 1.00 13.58
CA SER A 296 -15.92 1.52 13.56
C SER A 296 -15.50 2.26 14.82
N LEU A 297 -16.44 2.59 15.71
CA LEU A 297 -16.14 3.37 16.92
C LEU A 297 -15.56 2.51 18.05
N ASN A 298 -16.01 1.26 18.16
CA ASN A 298 -15.56 0.34 19.21
C ASN A 298 -15.45 -1.08 18.62
N PRO A 299 -14.42 -1.37 17.83
CA PRO A 299 -14.23 -2.70 17.27
C PRO A 299 -13.80 -3.67 18.37
N ASP A 300 -14.40 -4.87 18.39
CA ASP A 300 -14.14 -5.91 19.40
C ASP A 300 -12.66 -6.37 19.40
N TYR A 301 -12.01 -6.27 18.25
CA TYR A 301 -10.62 -6.70 18.03
C TYR A 301 -9.69 -5.50 17.77
N ALA A 302 -9.91 -4.39 18.46
CA ALA A 302 -9.05 -3.21 18.32
C ALA A 302 -7.56 -3.57 18.54
N VAL A 303 -6.68 -3.11 17.63
CA VAL A 303 -5.25 -3.38 17.69
C VAL A 303 -4.54 -2.22 18.39
N SER A 304 -3.82 -2.51 19.47
CA SER A 304 -3.03 -1.52 20.21
C SER A 304 -1.84 -1.00 19.37
N ASP A 305 -1.27 0.15 19.75
CA ASP A 305 -0.06 0.66 19.10
C ASP A 305 1.15 -0.28 19.29
N ALA A 306 1.22 -0.98 20.43
CA ALA A 306 2.27 -1.98 20.67
C ALA A 306 2.12 -3.19 19.74
N ASP A 307 0.90 -3.74 19.63
CA ASP A 307 0.63 -4.85 18.72
C ASP A 307 0.81 -4.44 17.25
N PHE A 308 0.42 -3.21 16.90
CA PHE A 308 0.62 -2.69 15.55
C PHE A 308 2.11 -2.61 15.18
N LYS A 309 2.95 -2.09 16.06
CA LYS A 309 4.41 -2.05 15.85
C LYS A 309 4.98 -3.46 15.71
N LYS A 310 4.57 -4.38 16.59
CA LYS A 310 4.98 -5.79 16.54
C LYS A 310 4.56 -6.46 15.23
N LEU A 311 3.31 -6.26 14.79
CA LEU A 311 2.79 -6.75 13.52
C LEU A 311 3.62 -6.28 12.33
N VAL A 312 4.00 -5.00 12.28
CA VAL A 312 4.83 -4.42 11.20
C VAL A 312 6.22 -5.05 11.20
N ALA A 313 6.84 -5.26 12.37
CA ALA A 313 8.13 -5.94 12.46
C ALA A 313 8.03 -7.39 11.96
N ILE A 314 7.00 -8.13 12.37
CA ILE A 314 6.77 -9.51 11.93
C ILE A 314 6.59 -9.57 10.41
N LEU A 315 5.81 -8.68 9.81
CA LEU A 315 5.67 -8.61 8.34
C LEU A 315 7.02 -8.40 7.66
N ARG A 316 7.86 -7.49 8.16
CA ARG A 316 9.19 -7.24 7.58
C ARG A 316 10.12 -8.43 7.73
N LEU A 317 10.10 -9.11 8.88
CA LEU A 317 10.91 -10.30 9.12
C LEU A 317 10.45 -11.49 8.29
N SER A 318 9.13 -11.65 8.14
CA SER A 318 8.55 -12.83 7.51
C SER A 318 8.52 -12.75 5.98
N ILE A 319 8.32 -11.54 5.41
CA ILE A 319 8.23 -11.32 3.96
C ILE A 319 9.14 -10.13 3.60
N PRO A 320 10.47 -10.28 3.70
CA PRO A 320 11.41 -9.15 3.71
C PRO A 320 11.47 -8.38 2.39
N TYR A 321 11.15 -8.99 1.27
CA TYR A 321 11.22 -8.41 -0.07
C TYR A 321 9.95 -7.66 -0.52
N THR A 322 8.86 -7.69 0.27
CA THR A 322 7.61 -7.00 -0.07
C THR A 322 7.61 -5.56 0.44
N GLY A 323 7.08 -4.64 -0.35
CA GLY A 323 6.88 -3.24 0.04
C GLY A 323 5.80 -3.13 1.11
N LEU A 324 6.13 -2.59 2.29
CA LEU A 324 5.17 -2.38 3.38
C LEU A 324 4.63 -0.95 3.35
N ILE A 325 3.31 -0.80 3.29
CA ILE A 325 2.61 0.47 3.19
C ILE A 325 1.93 0.83 4.51
N CYS A 326 2.34 1.96 5.11
CA CYS A 326 1.62 2.57 6.23
C CYS A 326 0.90 3.83 5.75
N THR A 327 -0.41 3.91 5.94
CA THR A 327 -1.22 5.02 5.45
C THR A 327 -1.45 6.09 6.52
N ALA A 328 -1.94 7.26 6.11
CA ALA A 328 -2.32 8.37 6.97
C ALA A 328 -3.51 8.07 7.91
N ARG A 329 -4.05 6.84 7.90
CA ARG A 329 -4.95 6.36 8.95
C ARG A 329 -4.28 6.40 10.32
N GLU A 330 -3.00 6.00 10.36
CA GLU A 330 -2.24 5.98 11.60
C GLU A 330 -1.82 7.40 12.01
N PRO A 331 -1.84 7.70 13.33
CA PRO A 331 -1.28 8.94 13.85
C PRO A 331 0.20 9.11 13.49
N ASP A 332 0.65 10.36 13.33
CA ASP A 332 2.02 10.68 12.95
C ASP A 332 3.07 10.03 13.87
N ALA A 333 2.84 10.02 15.18
CA ALA A 333 3.73 9.39 16.14
C ALA A 333 3.92 7.89 15.90
N VAL A 334 2.83 7.16 15.58
CA VAL A 334 2.89 5.72 15.26
C VAL A 334 3.58 5.49 13.92
N ARG A 335 3.24 6.30 12.91
CA ARG A 335 3.89 6.25 11.59
C ARG A 335 5.40 6.42 11.69
N LYS A 336 5.85 7.41 12.46
CA LYS A 336 7.26 7.68 12.70
C LYS A 336 8.01 6.50 13.31
N GLU A 337 7.38 5.77 14.24
CA GLU A 337 7.98 4.59 14.83
C GLU A 337 8.13 3.45 13.80
N VAL A 338 7.07 3.11 13.08
CA VAL A 338 7.11 1.98 12.14
C VAL A 338 7.95 2.26 10.88
N LEU A 339 8.14 3.54 10.53
CA LEU A 339 9.07 3.96 9.47
C LEU A 339 10.52 3.59 9.77
N LYS A 340 10.92 3.55 11.05
CA LYS A 340 12.28 3.22 11.46
C LYS A 340 12.66 1.78 11.10
N PHE A 341 11.73 0.83 11.13
CA PHE A 341 12.08 -0.59 11.03
C PHE A 341 11.30 -1.41 9.99
N GLY A 342 10.12 -1.01 9.54
CA GLY A 342 9.32 -1.89 8.69
C GLY A 342 8.88 -1.27 7.38
N VAL A 343 8.32 -0.08 7.46
CA VAL A 343 7.63 0.61 6.37
C VAL A 343 8.59 1.15 5.32
N SER A 344 8.25 0.95 4.06
CA SER A 344 9.01 1.44 2.90
C SER A 344 8.22 2.38 1.98
N GLN A 345 6.90 2.50 2.20
CA GLN A 345 6.01 3.36 1.42
C GLN A 345 4.97 4.01 2.33
N ILE A 346 4.67 5.29 2.10
CA ILE A 346 3.65 6.05 2.82
C ILE A 346 2.87 6.95 1.87
N ASP A 347 1.63 7.24 2.23
CA ASP A 347 0.93 8.37 1.64
C ASP A 347 1.23 9.66 2.43
N ALA A 348 1.28 10.78 1.73
CA ALA A 348 1.55 12.08 2.32
C ALA A 348 0.80 13.19 1.58
N GLY A 349 0.40 14.25 2.29
CA GLY A 349 -0.53 15.24 1.77
C GLY A 349 -1.90 14.63 1.48
N THR A 350 -2.29 13.64 2.27
CA THR A 350 -3.44 12.78 2.02
C THR A 350 -4.76 13.51 2.23
N ARG A 351 -5.66 13.37 1.26
CA ARG A 351 -7.04 13.82 1.33
C ARG A 351 -7.96 12.69 0.86
N ILE A 352 -8.90 12.30 1.70
CA ILE A 352 -9.70 11.07 1.50
C ILE A 352 -11.17 11.31 1.10
N GLY A 353 -11.51 12.52 0.72
CA GLY A 353 -12.83 12.85 0.19
C GLY A 353 -12.84 13.00 -1.33
N VAL A 354 -13.97 12.71 -1.96
CA VAL A 354 -14.16 12.91 -3.40
C VAL A 354 -14.11 14.41 -3.75
N GLY A 355 -13.15 14.82 -4.58
CA GLY A 355 -12.93 16.22 -4.95
C GLY A 355 -12.28 17.06 -3.84
N SER A 356 -11.54 16.45 -2.92
CA SER A 356 -10.99 17.14 -1.75
C SER A 356 -9.72 17.95 -2.03
N TYR A 357 -8.98 17.67 -3.08
CA TYR A 357 -7.78 18.45 -3.45
C TYR A 357 -8.15 19.84 -3.95
N SER A 358 -9.12 19.96 -4.85
CA SER A 358 -9.58 21.25 -5.36
C SER A 358 -10.38 22.05 -4.32
N LYS A 359 -11.16 21.36 -3.46
CA LYS A 359 -11.97 22.02 -2.43
C LYS A 359 -11.14 22.58 -1.27
N SER A 360 -10.02 21.98 -0.90
CA SER A 360 -9.18 22.46 0.19
C SER A 360 -8.61 23.87 -0.04
N LYS A 361 -8.62 24.35 -1.29
CA LYS A 361 -8.33 25.75 -1.66
C LYS A 361 -9.54 26.68 -1.44
N GLN A 362 -10.73 26.16 -1.13
CA GLN A 362 -11.94 26.95 -0.85
C GLN A 362 -12.23 26.88 0.66
N ALA A 363 -12.40 28.06 1.28
CA ALA A 363 -12.49 28.24 2.73
C ALA A 363 -13.69 27.57 3.45
N ASN A 364 -14.49 26.73 2.78
CA ASN A 364 -15.68 26.06 3.32
C ASN A 364 -15.76 24.58 2.92
N ALA A 365 -14.64 23.84 2.95
CA ALA A 365 -14.66 22.41 2.70
C ALA A 365 -15.42 21.66 3.82
N MET A 366 -16.45 20.89 3.44
CA MET A 366 -17.24 20.09 4.38
C MET A 366 -16.50 18.80 4.74
N PRO A 367 -16.35 18.45 6.04
CA PRO A 367 -15.73 17.20 6.51
C PRO A 367 -16.56 15.94 6.20
N ASP A 368 -17.81 16.08 5.74
CA ASP A 368 -18.84 15.04 5.77
C ASP A 368 -18.78 14.00 4.63
N ALA A 369 -17.68 13.96 3.86
CA ALA A 369 -17.56 13.06 2.69
C ALA A 369 -16.37 12.11 2.76
N GLU A 370 -15.86 11.82 3.97
CA GLU A 370 -14.70 10.97 4.16
C GLU A 370 -15.08 9.50 4.41
N GLN A 371 -14.29 8.58 3.86
CA GLN A 371 -14.48 7.14 4.05
C GLN A 371 -14.28 6.73 5.52
N PHE A 372 -13.34 7.38 6.18
CA PHE A 372 -12.95 7.20 7.59
C PHE A 372 -12.19 8.45 8.05
N THR A 373 -11.90 8.59 9.34
CA THR A 373 -11.06 9.68 9.86
C THR A 373 -9.58 9.35 9.67
N ILE A 374 -8.76 10.28 9.17
CA ILE A 374 -7.31 10.13 9.08
C ILE A 374 -6.62 10.59 10.37
N GLY A 375 -5.53 9.91 10.72
CA GLY A 375 -4.71 10.24 11.90
C GLY A 375 -3.60 11.25 11.59
N ASP A 376 -3.20 11.38 10.31
CA ASP A 376 -2.15 12.30 9.86
C ASP A 376 -2.63 13.13 8.67
N SER A 377 -2.86 14.42 8.89
CA SER A 377 -3.35 15.40 7.88
C SER A 377 -2.29 16.39 7.42
N ARG A 378 -1.01 16.14 7.75
CA ARG A 378 0.10 17.04 7.38
C ARG A 378 0.26 17.14 5.86
N THR A 379 0.83 18.27 5.42
CA THR A 379 1.16 18.48 4.01
C THR A 379 2.24 17.51 3.53
N LEU A 380 2.39 17.37 2.22
CA LEU A 380 3.49 16.58 1.66
C LEU A 380 4.85 17.12 2.13
N ASP A 381 5.02 18.44 2.13
CA ASP A 381 6.26 19.09 2.52
C ASP A 381 6.63 18.85 3.99
N ASP A 382 5.64 18.90 4.91
CA ASP A 382 5.85 18.57 6.34
C ASP A 382 6.34 17.13 6.54
N VAL A 383 5.75 16.19 5.80
CA VAL A 383 6.15 14.78 5.89
C VAL A 383 7.51 14.55 5.26
N VAL A 384 7.83 15.22 4.16
CA VAL A 384 9.16 15.21 3.55
C VAL A 384 10.21 15.74 4.53
N ALA A 385 9.93 16.86 5.22
CA ALA A 385 10.81 17.40 6.25
C ALA A 385 11.09 16.37 7.37
N GLU A 386 10.06 15.66 7.84
CA GLU A 386 10.21 14.62 8.87
C GLU A 386 11.12 13.49 8.39
N ILE A 387 10.90 12.98 7.18
CA ILE A 387 11.73 11.91 6.60
C ILE A 387 13.20 12.36 6.49
N CYS A 388 13.44 13.60 6.04
CA CYS A 388 14.79 14.17 6.01
C CYS A 388 15.43 14.26 7.40
N ARG A 389 14.68 14.69 8.43
CA ARG A 389 15.18 14.72 9.83
C ARG A 389 15.50 13.33 10.38
N MET A 390 14.87 12.27 9.84
CA MET A 390 15.20 10.88 10.16
C MET A 390 16.45 10.37 9.45
N GLY A 391 17.03 11.14 8.52
CA GLY A 391 18.16 10.74 7.68
C GLY A 391 17.77 9.86 6.48
N ALA A 392 16.48 9.62 6.27
CA ALA A 392 15.98 8.84 5.15
C ALA A 392 15.72 9.72 3.92
N ILE A 393 15.82 9.13 2.71
CA ILE A 393 15.61 9.87 1.47
C ILE A 393 14.17 9.72 0.96
N PRO A 394 13.43 10.83 0.76
CA PRO A 394 12.14 10.82 0.08
C PRO A 394 12.26 10.36 -1.36
N SER A 395 11.33 9.51 -1.82
CA SER A 395 11.35 8.96 -3.18
C SER A 395 10.00 9.10 -3.89
N PHE A 396 10.01 9.74 -5.03
CA PHE A 396 8.88 9.82 -5.96
C PHE A 396 9.08 8.91 -7.18
N CYS A 397 9.98 7.92 -7.05
CA CYS A 397 10.44 7.08 -8.15
C CYS A 397 9.31 6.19 -8.71
N THR A 398 9.26 6.08 -10.05
CA THR A 398 8.38 5.21 -10.82
C THR A 398 9.15 4.38 -11.86
N ALA A 399 10.48 4.28 -11.73
CA ALA A 399 11.37 3.72 -12.74
C ALA A 399 11.09 2.24 -13.04
N CYS A 400 10.82 1.41 -12.02
CA CYS A 400 10.60 -0.02 -12.21
C CYS A 400 9.45 -0.31 -13.18
N TYR A 401 8.32 0.36 -13.03
CA TYR A 401 7.17 0.21 -13.91
C TYR A 401 7.49 0.58 -15.37
N ARG A 402 8.23 1.65 -15.57
CA ARG A 402 8.56 2.21 -16.88
C ARG A 402 9.70 1.46 -17.58
N ALA A 403 10.53 0.75 -16.80
CA ALA A 403 11.60 -0.11 -17.30
C ALA A 403 11.18 -1.59 -17.44
N GLY A 404 9.89 -1.92 -17.21
CA GLY A 404 9.40 -3.30 -17.25
C GLY A 404 10.02 -4.21 -16.17
N ARG A 405 10.42 -3.61 -15.03
CA ARG A 405 10.93 -4.31 -13.84
C ARG A 405 9.80 -4.52 -12.84
N THR A 406 8.78 -5.29 -13.22
CA THR A 406 7.63 -5.70 -12.40
C THR A 406 7.56 -7.23 -12.34
N GLY A 407 6.67 -7.79 -11.54
CA GLY A 407 6.45 -9.22 -11.42
C GLY A 407 7.72 -10.02 -11.12
N GLU A 408 7.96 -11.08 -11.87
CA GLU A 408 9.10 -11.99 -11.66
C GLU A 408 10.46 -11.26 -11.70
N LYS A 409 10.63 -10.27 -12.59
CA LYS A 409 11.88 -9.50 -12.69
C LYS A 409 12.13 -8.68 -11.43
N PHE A 410 11.08 -8.03 -10.90
CA PHE A 410 11.18 -7.27 -9.65
C PHE A 410 11.47 -8.21 -8.49
N MET A 411 10.74 -9.31 -8.36
CA MET A 411 10.90 -10.26 -7.26
C MET A 411 12.31 -10.86 -7.21
N LYS A 412 12.91 -11.19 -8.36
CA LYS A 412 14.29 -11.66 -8.43
C LYS A 412 15.28 -10.62 -7.88
N VAL A 413 15.12 -9.35 -8.25
CA VAL A 413 15.99 -8.27 -7.80
C VAL A 413 15.76 -7.95 -6.32
N ALA A 414 14.51 -7.97 -5.84
CA ALA A 414 14.19 -7.71 -4.44
C ALA A 414 14.72 -8.83 -3.51
N LYS A 415 14.50 -10.10 -3.89
CA LYS A 415 14.98 -11.28 -3.14
C LYS A 415 16.52 -11.40 -3.12
N SER A 416 17.21 -10.83 -4.10
CA SER A 416 18.69 -10.78 -4.14
C SER A 416 19.30 -9.61 -3.36
N LYS A 417 18.50 -8.78 -2.69
CA LYS A 417 18.93 -7.55 -2.00
C LYS A 417 19.55 -6.49 -2.95
N PHE A 418 19.48 -6.69 -4.26
CA PHE A 418 20.13 -5.81 -5.23
C PHE A 418 19.27 -4.60 -5.60
N VAL A 419 18.02 -4.56 -5.14
CA VAL A 419 17.07 -3.52 -5.53
C VAL A 419 17.48 -2.12 -5.06
N HIS A 420 18.19 -2.01 -3.91
CA HIS A 420 18.63 -0.71 -3.40
C HIS A 420 19.60 0.00 -4.34
N ASN A 421 20.43 -0.74 -5.09
CA ASN A 421 21.40 -0.18 -6.07
C ASN A 421 20.72 0.58 -7.22
N PHE A 422 19.45 0.30 -7.50
CA PHE A 422 18.64 1.07 -8.45
C PHE A 422 17.76 2.09 -7.75
N CYS A 423 17.26 1.73 -6.58
CA CYS A 423 16.25 2.52 -5.89
C CYS A 423 16.80 3.79 -5.25
N ILE A 424 18.02 3.74 -4.67
CA ILE A 424 18.62 4.92 -4.06
C ILE A 424 19.02 5.96 -5.12
N PRO A 425 19.72 5.64 -6.23
CA PRO A 425 19.99 6.62 -7.27
C PRO A 425 18.73 7.24 -7.86
N ASN A 426 17.68 6.43 -8.12
CA ASN A 426 16.40 6.96 -8.61
C ASN A 426 15.67 7.82 -7.56
N ALA A 427 15.83 7.54 -6.25
CA ALA A 427 15.34 8.41 -5.20
C ALA A 427 16.08 9.75 -5.19
N ILE A 428 17.42 9.74 -5.30
CA ILE A 428 18.25 10.95 -5.42
C ILE A 428 17.74 11.85 -6.56
N PHE A 429 17.50 11.30 -7.75
CA PHE A 429 17.03 12.09 -8.90
C PHE A 429 15.66 12.69 -8.64
N THR A 430 14.70 11.88 -8.21
CA THR A 430 13.32 12.34 -8.00
C THR A 430 13.19 13.28 -6.81
N PHE A 431 14.04 13.11 -5.81
CA PHE A 431 14.09 14.03 -4.67
C PHE A 431 14.76 15.36 -5.02
N LYS A 432 15.84 15.36 -5.82
CA LYS A 432 16.43 16.60 -6.33
C LYS A 432 15.42 17.39 -7.17
N GLU A 433 14.63 16.72 -8.03
CA GLU A 433 13.50 17.38 -8.72
C GLU A 433 12.53 18.03 -7.73
N TYR A 434 12.14 17.32 -6.68
CA TYR A 434 11.23 17.86 -5.66
C TYR A 434 11.80 19.10 -4.97
N LEU A 435 13.07 19.06 -4.57
CA LEU A 435 13.74 20.20 -3.91
C LEU A 435 13.77 21.45 -4.79
N LEU A 436 13.98 21.29 -6.09
CA LEU A 436 14.04 22.40 -7.01
C LEU A 436 12.66 23.02 -7.29
N ASP A 437 11.62 22.17 -7.44
CA ASP A 437 10.34 22.58 -8.02
C ASP A 437 9.27 22.89 -6.97
N TYR A 438 9.35 22.28 -5.75
CA TYR A 438 8.21 22.28 -4.82
C TYR A 438 8.55 22.61 -3.36
N ALA A 439 9.76 22.27 -2.93
CA ALA A 439 10.14 22.29 -1.52
C ALA A 439 10.16 23.70 -0.92
N SER A 440 9.72 23.85 0.33
CA SER A 440 9.97 25.03 1.15
C SER A 440 11.47 25.22 1.42
N ASP A 441 11.86 26.40 1.89
CA ASP A 441 13.27 26.70 2.19
C ASP A 441 13.82 25.77 3.29
N GLU A 442 13.00 25.42 4.29
CA GLU A 442 13.35 24.44 5.33
C GLU A 442 13.65 23.07 4.72
N VAL A 443 12.75 22.59 3.86
CA VAL A 443 12.90 21.26 3.22
C VAL A 443 14.10 21.26 2.26
N LYS A 444 14.40 22.36 1.59
CA LYS A 444 15.61 22.48 0.76
C LYS A 444 16.86 22.31 1.59
N GLU A 445 16.98 23.01 2.72
CA GLU A 445 18.15 22.91 3.60
C GLU A 445 18.35 21.48 4.14
N LEU A 446 17.28 20.86 4.67
CA LEU A 446 17.32 19.49 5.16
C LEU A 446 17.61 18.48 4.03
N GLY A 447 16.98 18.68 2.88
CA GLY A 447 17.04 17.77 1.75
C GLY A 447 18.39 17.75 1.06
N GLU A 448 19.06 18.90 0.89
CA GLU A 448 20.39 18.95 0.30
C GLU A 448 21.41 18.21 1.17
N LYS A 449 21.28 18.26 2.50
CA LYS A 449 22.10 17.46 3.41
C LYS A 449 21.86 15.96 3.22
N VAL A 450 20.59 15.52 3.21
CA VAL A 450 20.24 14.11 3.00
C VAL A 450 20.72 13.62 1.62
N LEU A 451 20.61 14.45 0.58
CA LEU A 451 21.14 14.11 -0.76
C LEU A 451 22.65 13.91 -0.72
N ALA A 452 23.40 14.82 -0.08
CA ALA A 452 24.84 14.71 0.03
C ALA A 452 25.26 13.42 0.74
N ASP A 453 24.61 13.09 1.86
CA ASP A 453 24.88 11.87 2.64
C ASP A 453 24.60 10.59 1.81
N HIS A 454 23.55 10.57 0.98
CA HIS A 454 23.22 9.42 0.13
C HIS A 454 24.09 9.34 -1.13
N ILE A 455 24.52 10.47 -1.71
CA ILE A 455 25.44 10.49 -2.85
C ILE A 455 26.82 9.97 -2.42
N ALA A 456 27.28 10.34 -1.23
CA ALA A 456 28.57 9.92 -0.68
C ALA A 456 28.70 8.38 -0.55
N GLN A 457 27.57 7.65 -0.39
CA GLN A 457 27.57 6.19 -0.34
C GLN A 457 28.06 5.53 -1.65
N PHE A 458 28.02 6.26 -2.75
CA PHE A 458 28.45 5.77 -4.08
C PHE A 458 29.84 6.23 -4.47
N GLU A 459 30.58 6.99 -3.64
CA GLU A 459 31.93 7.43 -3.95
C GLU A 459 32.85 6.24 -4.22
N GLY A 460 33.46 6.24 -5.41
CA GLY A 460 34.31 5.15 -5.88
C GLY A 460 33.58 4.00 -6.60
N ASP A 461 32.26 4.07 -6.74
CA ASP A 461 31.45 3.16 -7.55
C ASP A 461 31.27 3.73 -8.97
N GLU A 462 31.17 2.88 -9.98
CA GLU A 462 30.90 3.28 -11.38
C GLU A 462 29.55 4.05 -11.52
N VAL A 463 28.60 3.82 -10.62
CA VAL A 463 27.31 4.52 -10.59
C VAL A 463 27.42 5.97 -10.14
N TYR A 464 28.50 6.34 -9.42
CA TYR A 464 28.69 7.69 -8.92
C TYR A 464 28.73 8.73 -10.06
N ASP A 465 29.55 8.48 -11.11
CA ASP A 465 29.66 9.39 -12.24
C ASP A 465 28.31 9.57 -12.97
N ILE A 466 27.53 8.51 -13.08
CA ILE A 466 26.19 8.55 -13.67
C ILE A 466 25.24 9.40 -12.80
N ILE A 467 25.32 9.26 -11.46
CA ILE A 467 24.52 10.09 -10.53
C ILE A 467 24.87 11.56 -10.74
N MET A 468 26.15 11.92 -10.74
CA MET A 468 26.60 13.32 -10.87
C MET A 468 26.21 13.91 -12.23
N GLU A 469 26.36 13.16 -13.33
CA GLU A 469 25.91 13.59 -14.66
C GLU A 469 24.41 13.90 -14.69
N LYS A 470 23.60 13.01 -14.13
CA LYS A 470 22.13 13.19 -14.12
C LYS A 470 21.68 14.33 -13.20
N LEU A 471 22.33 14.51 -12.05
CA LEU A 471 22.07 15.66 -11.18
C LEU A 471 22.37 16.99 -11.88
N ALA A 472 23.48 17.10 -12.61
CA ALA A 472 23.80 18.29 -13.40
C ALA A 472 22.72 18.59 -14.47
N LYS A 473 22.17 17.56 -15.11
CA LYS A 473 21.05 17.71 -16.06
C LYS A 473 19.76 18.17 -15.36
N ILE A 474 19.46 17.63 -14.18
CA ILE A 474 18.29 18.04 -13.37
C ILE A 474 18.42 19.52 -12.98
N GLU A 475 19.62 19.96 -12.56
CA GLU A 475 19.92 21.36 -12.24
C GLU A 475 19.81 22.28 -13.48
N ALA A 476 20.13 21.75 -14.67
CA ALA A 476 19.93 22.44 -15.94
C ALA A 476 18.47 22.46 -16.43
N GLY A 477 17.52 21.85 -15.69
CA GLY A 477 16.09 21.87 -15.98
C GLY A 477 15.52 20.58 -16.58
N GLU A 478 16.33 19.55 -16.80
CA GLU A 478 15.80 18.24 -17.20
C GLU A 478 15.02 17.60 -16.04
N ARG A 479 13.98 16.84 -16.37
CA ARG A 479 13.13 16.13 -15.40
C ARG A 479 12.88 14.69 -15.83
N ASP A 480 12.45 13.86 -14.87
CA ASP A 480 12.09 12.46 -15.09
C ASP A 480 13.29 11.58 -15.50
N LEU A 481 14.47 11.91 -15.00
CA LEU A 481 15.67 11.10 -15.20
C LEU A 481 15.65 9.87 -14.31
N ARG A 482 16.17 8.75 -14.82
CA ARG A 482 16.21 7.45 -14.14
C ARG A 482 17.37 6.57 -14.59
N LEU A 483 17.70 5.57 -13.76
CA LEU A 483 18.55 4.43 -14.14
C LEU A 483 17.70 3.31 -14.78
#